data_7b9943d42438476fd5a5cd84c1bd8f55
#
_entry.id   7b9943d42438476fd5a5cd84c1bd8f55
#
_cell.length_a   1.000
_cell.length_b   1.000
_cell.length_c   1.000
_cell.angle_alpha   90.00
_cell.angle_beta   90.00
_cell.angle_gamma   90.00
#
_symmetry.space_group_name_H-M   'P 1'
#
loop_
_entity.id
_entity.type
_entity.pdbx_description
1 polymer ?
#
loop_
_entity_poly.entity_id
_entity_poly.type
_entity_poly.pdbx_seq_one_letter_code
_entity_poly.pdbx_strand_id
1 'polypeptide(L)'
;MSDIKTSLLKYQNFICLIRDFFYKRKVVEVTTPSLLLTPTSDVYIDSISMEINEDIHQNSKRYLHTSPEIEMKRLILKGSGDIFQISKVFRDNEHGKFNSNEF
;
A
#
# COMPACT_ATOMS: atom_id res chain seq x y z
N MET A 1 3.01 29.31 14.68
CA MET A 1 3.96 28.41 14.05
C MET A 1 3.47 26.98 14.25
N SER A 2 3.11 26.37 13.16
CA SER A 2 2.78 24.95 13.20
C SER A 2 4.08 24.23 13.39
N ASP A 3 4.31 23.71 14.56
CA ASP A 3 5.49 22.92 14.75
C ASP A 3 5.25 21.50 14.22
N ILE A 4 6.33 20.85 13.89
CA ILE A 4 6.28 19.49 13.35
C ILE A 4 5.68 18.51 14.36
N LYS A 5 5.90 18.74 15.63
CA LYS A 5 5.37 17.87 16.69
C LYS A 5 3.85 17.84 16.67
N THR A 6 3.20 19.00 16.51
CA THR A 6 1.74 19.09 16.42
C THR A 6 1.22 18.31 15.21
N SER A 7 1.87 18.44 14.07
CA SER A 7 1.50 17.72 12.87
C SER A 7 1.65 16.20 13.03
N LEU A 8 2.74 15.77 13.64
CA LEU A 8 2.97 14.34 13.91
C LEU A 8 1.93 13.76 14.87
N LEU A 9 1.56 14.53 15.90
CA LEU A 9 0.53 14.09 16.84
C LEU A 9 -0.84 13.97 16.19
N LYS A 10 -1.17 14.91 15.31
CA LYS A 10 -2.44 14.83 14.56
C LYS A 10 -2.49 13.60 13.68
N TYR A 11 -1.41 13.30 12.99
CA TYR A 11 -1.29 12.11 12.17
C TYR A 11 -1.45 10.84 13.02
N GLN A 12 -0.70 10.75 14.12
CA GLN A 12 -0.78 9.62 15.03
C GLN A 12 -2.19 9.41 15.55
N ASN A 13 -2.84 10.47 16.01
CA ASN A 13 -4.19 10.40 16.54
C ASN A 13 -5.18 9.93 15.48
N PHE A 14 -5.03 10.40 14.25
CA PHE A 14 -5.87 9.99 13.13
C PHE A 14 -5.74 8.48 12.85
N ILE A 15 -4.50 7.99 12.79
CA ILE A 15 -4.24 6.57 12.57
C ILE A 15 -4.81 5.72 13.73
N CYS A 16 -4.64 6.18 14.97
CA CYS A 16 -5.20 5.50 16.13
C CYS A 16 -6.72 5.42 16.09
N LEU A 17 -7.38 6.48 15.63
CA LEU A 17 -8.84 6.47 15.48
C LEU A 17 -9.29 5.44 14.45
N ILE A 18 -8.62 5.34 13.33
CA ILE A 18 -8.93 4.35 12.29
C ILE A 18 -8.76 2.94 12.86
N ARG A 19 -7.64 2.67 13.53
CA ARG A 19 -7.36 1.35 14.10
C ARG A 19 -8.36 0.97 15.16
N ASP A 20 -8.73 1.91 16.04
CA ASP A 20 -9.72 1.68 17.08
C ASP A 20 -11.08 1.37 16.47
N PHE A 21 -11.48 2.10 15.44
CA PHE A 21 -12.75 1.87 14.75
C PHE A 21 -12.85 0.43 14.26
N PHE A 22 -11.81 -0.07 13.58
CA PHE A 22 -11.83 -1.43 13.06
C PHE A 22 -11.63 -2.49 14.15
N TYR A 23 -10.80 -2.19 15.14
CA TYR A 23 -10.59 -3.10 16.27
C TYR A 23 -11.91 -3.43 16.97
N LYS A 24 -12.73 -2.41 17.25
CA LYS A 24 -14.02 -2.59 17.89
C LYS A 24 -15.01 -3.40 17.05
N ARG A 25 -14.80 -3.43 15.75
CA ARG A 25 -15.64 -4.18 14.80
C ARG A 25 -15.08 -5.54 14.45
N LYS A 26 -13.98 -5.92 15.08
CA LYS A 26 -13.28 -7.19 14.83
C LYS A 26 -12.79 -7.34 13.39
N VAL A 27 -12.46 -6.23 12.74
CA VAL A 27 -11.82 -6.21 11.44
C VAL A 27 -10.31 -6.22 11.68
N VAL A 28 -9.60 -7.17 11.08
CA VAL A 28 -8.19 -7.42 11.37
C VAL A 28 -7.29 -6.59 10.48
N GLU A 29 -6.30 -5.94 11.07
CA GLU A 29 -5.30 -5.20 10.29
C GLU A 29 -4.30 -6.17 9.67
N VAL A 30 -4.04 -5.97 8.37
CA VAL A 30 -3.06 -6.79 7.64
C VAL A 30 -2.05 -5.91 6.94
N THR A 31 -0.92 -6.50 6.62
CA THR A 31 0.10 -5.92 5.75
C THR A 31 0.40 -6.94 4.67
N THR A 32 0.19 -6.55 3.43
CA THR A 32 0.43 -7.41 2.27
C THR A 32 1.70 -6.97 1.54
N PRO A 33 2.28 -7.84 0.70
CA PRO A 33 3.45 -7.45 -0.07
C PRO A 33 3.17 -6.25 -0.96
N SER A 34 4.11 -5.30 -0.98
CA SER A 34 4.03 -4.13 -1.84
C SER A 34 4.96 -4.23 -3.04
N LEU A 35 5.95 -5.11 -2.99
CA LEU A 35 6.87 -5.38 -4.10
C LEU A 35 6.47 -6.69 -4.75
N LEU A 36 5.97 -6.62 -5.97
CA LEU A 36 5.26 -7.70 -6.63
C LEU A 36 6.02 -8.24 -7.83
N LEU A 37 5.78 -9.50 -8.17
CA LEU A 37 6.33 -10.13 -9.36
C LEU A 37 5.65 -9.68 -10.65
N THR A 38 4.40 -9.23 -10.54
CA THR A 38 3.62 -8.76 -11.69
C THR A 38 3.00 -7.42 -11.38
N PRO A 39 2.75 -6.58 -12.40
CA PRO A 39 2.09 -5.30 -12.16
C PRO A 39 0.65 -5.48 -11.74
N THR A 40 0.13 -4.48 -11.02
CA THR A 40 -1.28 -4.41 -10.68
C THR A 40 -2.07 -4.07 -11.94
N SER A 41 -3.17 -4.78 -12.16
CA SER A 41 -3.95 -4.70 -13.39
C SER A 41 -5.01 -3.61 -13.32
N ASP A 42 -4.61 -2.36 -13.54
CA ASP A 42 -5.53 -1.22 -13.65
C ASP A 42 -5.30 -0.51 -14.97
N VAL A 43 -6.39 -0.29 -15.72
CA VAL A 43 -6.32 0.18 -17.11
C VAL A 43 -5.68 1.57 -17.26
N TYR A 44 -5.90 2.45 -16.27
CA TYR A 44 -5.43 3.83 -16.33
C TYR A 44 -4.32 4.15 -15.34
N ILE A 45 -3.77 3.13 -14.70
CA ILE A 45 -2.76 3.31 -13.68
C ILE A 45 -1.52 2.53 -14.06
N ASP A 46 -0.41 3.24 -14.18
CA ASP A 46 0.88 2.62 -14.51
C ASP A 46 1.62 2.23 -13.24
N SER A 47 2.16 1.02 -13.24
CA SER A 47 2.97 0.50 -12.16
C SER A 47 4.41 0.98 -12.29
N ILE A 48 5.02 1.33 -11.16
CA ILE A 48 6.45 1.58 -11.10
C ILE A 48 7.16 0.25 -11.12
N SER A 49 8.08 0.07 -12.06
CA SER A 49 8.86 -1.15 -12.16
C SER A 49 10.31 -0.89 -11.77
N MET A 50 10.97 -1.94 -11.28
CA MET A 50 12.38 -1.88 -10.92
C MET A 50 13.04 -3.23 -11.07
N GLU A 51 14.37 -3.25 -11.08
CA GLU A 51 15.13 -4.47 -11.07
C GLU A 51 15.79 -4.66 -9.71
N ILE A 52 15.79 -5.90 -9.24
CA ILE A 52 16.48 -6.27 -8.01
C ILE A 52 17.69 -7.14 -8.35
N ASN A 53 18.67 -7.15 -7.45
CA ASN A 53 19.85 -7.98 -7.64
C ASN A 53 19.51 -9.42 -7.21
N GLU A 54 19.34 -10.29 -8.20
CA GLU A 54 19.21 -11.74 -7.97
C GLU A 54 20.22 -12.46 -8.83
N ASP A 55 21.11 -13.20 -8.18
CA ASP A 55 22.18 -13.90 -8.90
C ASP A 55 21.71 -15.18 -9.58
N ILE A 56 20.58 -15.72 -9.18
CA ILE A 56 20.17 -17.07 -9.56
C ILE A 56 18.98 -17.08 -10.52
N HIS A 57 18.17 -16.03 -10.54
CA HIS A 57 16.95 -15.98 -11.33
C HIS A 57 17.06 -14.96 -12.45
N GLN A 58 16.60 -15.34 -13.63
CA GLN A 58 16.62 -14.46 -14.79
C GLN A 58 15.60 -13.34 -14.69
N ASN A 59 14.55 -13.50 -13.88
CA ASN A 59 13.53 -12.48 -13.72
C ASN A 59 13.78 -11.70 -12.44
N SER A 60 14.53 -10.62 -12.57
CA SER A 60 14.81 -9.68 -11.47
C SER A 60 13.82 -8.53 -11.42
N LYS A 61 12.89 -8.46 -12.35
CA LYS A 61 11.95 -7.33 -12.44
C LYS A 61 10.88 -7.44 -11.39
N ARG A 62 10.61 -6.30 -10.73
CA ARG A 62 9.57 -6.19 -9.69
C ARG A 62 8.75 -4.94 -9.93
N TYR A 63 7.57 -4.92 -9.33
CA TYR A 63 6.63 -3.81 -9.47
C TYR A 63 6.12 -3.40 -8.11
N LEU A 64 6.07 -2.10 -7.85
CA LEU A 64 5.43 -1.58 -6.65
C LEU A 64 3.91 -1.61 -6.86
N HIS A 65 3.17 -2.03 -5.85
CA HIS A 65 1.72 -2.13 -5.96
C HIS A 65 1.07 -0.74 -6.13
N THR A 66 0.08 -0.67 -6.98
CA THR A 66 -0.74 0.54 -7.14
C THR A 66 -1.89 0.57 -6.15
N SER A 67 -2.26 -0.58 -5.61
CA SER A 67 -3.17 -0.76 -4.48
C SER A 67 -2.94 -2.15 -3.88
N PRO A 68 -3.33 -2.38 -2.62
CA PRO A 68 -3.21 -3.70 -2.00
C PRO A 68 -4.39 -4.62 -2.31
N GLU A 69 -5.29 -4.24 -3.19
CA GLU A 69 -6.58 -4.92 -3.37
C GLU A 69 -6.44 -6.41 -3.73
N ILE A 70 -5.59 -6.73 -4.71
CA ILE A 70 -5.46 -8.12 -5.17
C ILE A 70 -4.89 -9.01 -4.08
N GLU A 71 -3.87 -8.55 -3.36
CA GLU A 71 -3.26 -9.31 -2.28
C GLU A 71 -4.22 -9.49 -1.11
N MET A 72 -5.04 -8.47 -0.81
CA MET A 72 -6.07 -8.59 0.22
C MET A 72 -7.16 -9.58 -0.20
N LYS A 73 -7.56 -9.59 -1.47
CA LYS A 73 -8.51 -10.58 -1.97
C LYS A 73 -7.99 -12.00 -1.81
N ARG A 74 -6.69 -12.22 -2.00
CA ARG A 74 -6.09 -13.54 -1.78
C ARG A 74 -6.22 -13.98 -0.32
N LEU A 75 -6.03 -13.05 0.63
CA LEU A 75 -6.21 -13.35 2.05
C LEU A 75 -7.67 -13.72 2.36
N ILE A 76 -8.61 -12.99 1.80
CA ILE A 76 -10.04 -13.28 1.99
C ILE A 76 -10.37 -14.68 1.46
N LEU A 77 -9.86 -15.02 0.30
CA LEU A 77 -10.07 -16.36 -0.28
C LEU A 77 -9.48 -17.48 0.58
N LYS A 78 -8.43 -17.17 1.35
CA LYS A 78 -7.82 -18.13 2.29
C LYS A 78 -8.54 -18.17 3.64
N GLY A 79 -9.58 -17.37 3.83
CA GLY A 79 -10.38 -17.40 5.05
C GLY A 79 -10.01 -16.37 6.09
N SER A 80 -9.43 -15.24 5.70
CA SER A 80 -9.03 -14.19 6.65
C SER A 80 -10.20 -13.58 7.41
N GLY A 81 -11.40 -13.58 6.82
CA GLY A 81 -12.50 -12.77 7.32
C GLY A 81 -12.31 -11.31 6.94
N ASP A 82 -12.95 -10.43 7.68
CA ASP A 82 -12.91 -8.99 7.42
C ASP A 82 -11.54 -8.41 7.78
N ILE A 83 -10.94 -7.73 6.84
CA ILE A 83 -9.60 -7.16 7.00
C ILE A 83 -9.55 -5.72 6.49
N PHE A 84 -8.58 -4.96 7.00
CA PHE A 84 -8.25 -3.63 6.47
C PHE A 84 -6.74 -3.47 6.41
N GLN A 85 -6.31 -2.51 5.62
CA GLN A 85 -4.90 -2.21 5.50
C GLN A 85 -4.70 -0.71 5.32
N ILE A 86 -3.70 -0.19 6.02
CA ILE A 86 -3.21 1.17 5.82
C ILE A 86 -1.84 1.01 5.17
N SER A 87 -1.72 1.41 3.93
CA SER A 87 -0.47 1.23 3.19
C SER A 87 -0.22 2.38 2.24
N LYS A 88 1.04 2.54 1.88
CA LYS A 88 1.42 3.41 0.79
C LYS A 88 1.22 2.68 -0.52
N VAL A 89 0.85 3.42 -1.54
CA VAL A 89 0.69 2.91 -2.90
C VAL A 89 1.50 3.77 -3.86
N PHE A 90 1.76 3.24 -5.04
CA PHE A 90 2.72 3.84 -5.95
C PHE A 90 2.16 3.83 -7.36
N ARG A 91 2.31 4.94 -8.07
CA ARG A 91 1.90 5.07 -9.47
C ARG A 91 2.96 5.77 -10.26
N ASP A 92 3.26 5.23 -11.44
CA ASP A 92 4.16 5.90 -12.36
C ASP A 92 3.37 6.91 -13.21
N ASN A 93 4.10 7.79 -13.88
CA ASN A 93 3.50 8.78 -14.79
C ASN A 93 2.47 9.71 -14.14
N GLU A 94 2.56 9.90 -12.82
CA GLU A 94 1.76 10.92 -12.15
C GLU A 94 2.46 12.26 -12.27
N HIS A 95 1.90 13.15 -13.06
CA HIS A 95 2.45 14.47 -13.34
C HIS A 95 1.56 15.55 -12.78
N GLY A 96 2.18 16.65 -12.39
CA GLY A 96 1.46 17.79 -11.88
C GLY A 96 2.00 18.26 -10.53
N LYS A 97 1.67 19.51 -10.21
CA LYS A 97 2.22 20.19 -9.05
C LYS A 97 1.87 19.53 -7.72
N PHE A 98 0.69 18.94 -7.65
CA PHE A 98 0.18 18.36 -6.40
C PHE A 98 0.13 16.84 -6.45
N ASN A 99 0.62 16.23 -7.52
CA ASN A 99 0.62 14.78 -7.65
C ASN A 99 1.95 14.21 -7.17
N SER A 100 1.88 13.03 -6.59
CA SER A 100 3.03 12.29 -6.10
C SER A 100 2.98 10.88 -6.66
N ASN A 101 4.15 10.25 -6.81
CA ASN A 101 4.22 8.86 -7.23
C ASN A 101 3.99 7.90 -6.06
N GLU A 102 3.98 8.40 -4.84
CA GLU A 102 3.71 7.63 -3.63
C GLU A 102 2.57 8.29 -2.86
N PHE A 103 1.59 7.49 -2.47
CA PHE A 103 0.43 7.96 -1.71
C PHE A 103 0.27 7.20 -0.40
#